data_03451cd53e55e6753e509938e160d671
#
_entry.id   03451cd53e55e6753e509938e160d671
#
_cell.length_a   1.000
_cell.length_b   1.000
_cell.length_c   1.000
_cell.angle_alpha   90.00
_cell.angle_beta   90.00
_cell.angle_gamma   90.00
#
_symmetry.space_group_name_H-M   'P 1'
#
loop_
_entity.id
_entity.type
_entity.pdbx_description
1 polymer ?
#
loop_
_entity_poly.entity_id
_entity_poly.type
_entity_poly.pdbx_seq_one_letter_code
_entity_poly.pdbx_strand_id
1 'polypeptide(L)'
;MKLNYLLLDVFTHERLKGNPLAVVCKADGLLDNEMQAIAREFNLSETVFIRKPSGERNTASVRIFTPAVELDFAGHPTVGATVVLGLQNKASALRIEENVGLITALFDKTDKRSGAARFTLPRLPAKTAELSDLAAMAEALGLGPAELGCGPYRPGVYSAGTEFHLVPVRDAGVLRRIKRNPMVWPVAFRYSRQSVYIFTATPEEPDNDFAARMFAPGLGLGEDPGTGAAASALIGLLAEYADFADGQADLVLRQGHEMGRPCRITMQLRKEGGVLTHGAIGGHAVIIGEGVLDLDD
;
A
#
# COMPACT_ATOMS: atom_id res chain seq x y z
N MET A 1 -14.36 9.09 -26.96
CA MET A 1 -13.25 9.81 -26.26
C MET A 1 -12.05 8.89 -26.16
N LYS A 2 -10.84 9.40 -26.50
CA LYS A 2 -9.60 8.59 -26.41
C LYS A 2 -8.76 9.01 -25.23
N LEU A 3 -8.38 8.07 -24.38
CA LEU A 3 -7.60 8.30 -23.17
C LEU A 3 -6.34 7.43 -23.17
N ASN A 4 -5.20 8.06 -23.01
CA ASN A 4 -3.95 7.34 -22.82
C ASN A 4 -3.88 6.73 -21.43
N TYR A 5 -3.40 5.50 -21.34
CA TYR A 5 -3.07 4.87 -20.07
C TYR A 5 -1.66 4.28 -20.07
N LEU A 6 -1.13 4.14 -18.85
CA LEU A 6 0.14 3.48 -18.59
C LEU A 6 -0.10 2.28 -17.67
N LEU A 7 0.63 1.20 -17.90
CA LEU A 7 0.71 0.08 -16.98
C LEU A 7 2.05 0.13 -16.27
N LEU A 8 2.01 0.03 -14.95
CA LEU A 8 3.18 0.06 -14.08
C LEU A 8 3.25 -1.20 -13.22
N ASP A 9 4.48 -1.52 -12.82
CA ASP A 9 4.75 -2.37 -11.68
C ASP A 9 5.31 -1.48 -10.56
N VAL A 10 4.64 -1.49 -9.40
CA VAL A 10 4.94 -0.61 -8.25
C VAL A 10 5.59 -1.39 -7.12
N PHE A 11 6.42 -0.74 -6.33
CA PHE A 11 7.29 -1.30 -5.30
C PHE A 11 8.36 -2.25 -5.84
N THR A 12 8.77 -2.03 -7.09
CA THR A 12 9.83 -2.78 -7.75
C THR A 12 10.54 -1.92 -8.80
N HIS A 13 11.80 -2.24 -9.07
CA HIS A 13 12.53 -1.74 -10.24
C HIS A 13 12.56 -2.76 -11.38
N GLU A 14 12.10 -3.99 -11.13
CA GLU A 14 12.04 -5.07 -12.11
C GLU A 14 10.64 -5.13 -12.74
N ARG A 15 10.61 -5.27 -14.08
CA ARG A 15 9.36 -5.50 -14.80
C ARG A 15 8.77 -6.86 -14.49
N LEU A 16 7.42 -6.93 -14.50
CA LEU A 16 6.64 -8.14 -14.22
C LEU A 16 6.79 -8.66 -12.78
N LYS A 17 7.23 -7.79 -11.88
CA LYS A 17 7.26 -7.95 -10.43
C LYS A 17 6.42 -6.85 -9.77
N GLY A 18 6.46 -6.73 -8.44
CA GLY A 18 5.76 -5.65 -7.76
C GLY A 18 4.23 -5.72 -7.83
N ASN A 19 3.54 -4.64 -7.51
CA ASN A 19 2.08 -4.52 -7.59
C ASN A 19 1.67 -3.84 -8.89
N PRO A 20 0.87 -4.50 -9.76
CA PRO A 20 0.41 -3.92 -11.02
C PRO A 20 -0.51 -2.73 -10.79
N LEU A 21 -0.37 -1.70 -11.62
CA LEU A 21 -1.17 -0.48 -11.57
C LEU A 21 -1.48 0.02 -12.98
N ALA A 22 -2.74 0.36 -13.24
CA ALA A 22 -3.13 1.15 -14.40
C ALA A 22 -3.24 2.63 -14.00
N VAL A 23 -2.67 3.51 -14.82
CA VAL A 23 -2.75 4.97 -14.66
C VAL A 23 -3.34 5.58 -15.90
N VAL A 24 -4.57 6.06 -15.82
CA VAL A 24 -5.29 6.75 -16.90
C VAL A 24 -4.95 8.24 -16.83
N CYS A 25 -4.38 8.77 -17.91
CA CYS A 25 -3.93 10.16 -17.99
C CYS A 25 -5.02 11.08 -18.53
N LYS A 26 -5.07 12.32 -18.02
CA LYS A 26 -6.01 13.37 -18.49
C LYS A 26 -7.49 12.93 -18.42
N ALA A 27 -7.86 12.37 -17.29
CA ALA A 27 -9.20 11.81 -17.05
C ALA A 27 -10.27 12.86 -16.66
N ASP A 28 -10.06 14.15 -16.99
CA ASP A 28 -10.93 15.26 -16.56
C ASP A 28 -12.38 15.14 -17.05
N GLY A 29 -12.57 14.54 -18.22
CA GLY A 29 -13.89 14.40 -18.85
C GLY A 29 -14.69 13.17 -18.39
N LEU A 30 -14.10 12.28 -17.59
CA LEU A 30 -14.77 11.07 -17.14
C LEU A 30 -15.72 11.31 -15.98
N LEU A 31 -16.89 10.67 -16.05
CA LEU A 31 -17.84 10.57 -14.95
C LEU A 31 -17.40 9.48 -13.96
N ASP A 32 -17.95 9.51 -12.74
CA ASP A 32 -17.62 8.54 -11.69
C ASP A 32 -17.90 7.08 -12.09
N ASN A 33 -19.05 6.86 -12.74
CA ASN A 33 -19.45 5.54 -13.24
C ASN A 33 -18.54 5.04 -14.38
N GLU A 34 -18.00 5.94 -15.21
CA GLU A 34 -17.05 5.59 -16.27
C GLU A 34 -15.70 5.20 -15.69
N MET A 35 -15.17 5.97 -14.71
CA MET A 35 -13.95 5.62 -13.98
C MET A 35 -14.09 4.26 -13.30
N GLN A 36 -15.24 4.00 -12.65
CA GLN A 36 -15.52 2.70 -12.03
C GLN A 36 -15.60 1.56 -13.05
N ALA A 37 -16.18 1.80 -14.23
CA ALA A 37 -16.26 0.81 -15.30
C ALA A 37 -14.88 0.47 -15.86
N ILE A 38 -14.05 1.49 -16.11
CA ILE A 38 -12.65 1.33 -16.56
C ILE A 38 -11.83 0.56 -15.53
N ALA A 39 -11.96 0.88 -14.23
CA ALA A 39 -11.25 0.17 -13.18
C ALA A 39 -11.67 -1.31 -13.12
N ARG A 40 -12.93 -1.62 -13.36
CA ARG A 40 -13.44 -3.00 -13.44
C ARG A 40 -12.92 -3.72 -14.69
N GLU A 41 -12.80 -3.03 -15.81
CA GLU A 41 -12.27 -3.60 -17.06
C GLU A 41 -10.78 -3.96 -16.92
N PHE A 42 -9.96 -3.09 -16.33
CA PHE A 42 -8.56 -3.40 -16.04
C PHE A 42 -8.42 -4.55 -15.04
N ASN A 43 -9.36 -4.68 -14.09
CA ASN A 43 -9.40 -5.73 -13.08
C ASN A 43 -8.07 -5.92 -12.33
N LEU A 44 -7.35 -4.82 -12.12
CA LEU A 44 -6.18 -4.75 -11.24
C LEU A 44 -6.61 -4.40 -9.81
N SER A 45 -5.73 -4.55 -8.83
CA SER A 45 -6.04 -4.16 -7.43
C SER A 45 -6.58 -2.75 -7.38
N GLU A 46 -5.93 -1.80 -8.08
CA GLU A 46 -6.41 -0.43 -8.26
C GLU A 46 -6.08 0.13 -9.64
N THR A 47 -6.85 1.14 -10.02
CA THR A 47 -6.65 1.99 -11.20
C THR A 47 -6.66 3.45 -10.76
N VAL A 48 -5.68 4.21 -11.25
CA VAL A 48 -5.51 5.64 -11.00
C VAL A 48 -6.02 6.47 -12.16
N PHE A 49 -6.73 7.55 -11.85
CA PHE A 49 -7.17 8.55 -12.81
C PHE A 49 -6.52 9.89 -12.49
N ILE A 50 -5.61 10.36 -13.36
CA ILE A 50 -4.95 11.66 -13.23
C ILE A 50 -5.81 12.73 -13.90
N ARG A 51 -6.12 13.77 -13.14
CA ARG A 51 -6.95 14.91 -13.52
C ARG A 51 -6.20 16.22 -13.27
N LYS A 52 -6.72 17.32 -13.81
CA LYS A 52 -6.24 18.65 -13.49
C LYS A 52 -6.44 18.94 -11.99
N PRO A 53 -5.49 19.60 -11.33
CA PRO A 53 -5.66 19.99 -9.94
C PRO A 53 -6.71 21.11 -9.80
N SER A 54 -7.34 21.17 -8.63
CA SER A 54 -8.22 22.29 -8.27
C SER A 54 -7.43 23.52 -7.80
N GLY A 55 -6.29 23.31 -7.17
CA GLY A 55 -5.40 24.37 -6.69
C GLY A 55 -4.25 24.65 -7.66
N GLU A 56 -4.03 25.94 -8.00
CA GLU A 56 -2.98 26.36 -8.96
C GLU A 56 -1.56 25.93 -8.60
N ARG A 57 -1.28 25.69 -7.30
CA ARG A 57 0.03 25.25 -6.80
C ARG A 57 0.18 23.72 -6.74
N ASN A 58 -0.86 22.99 -7.10
CA ASN A 58 -0.85 21.54 -7.05
C ASN A 58 -0.50 20.95 -8.42
N THR A 59 0.12 19.80 -8.43
CA THR A 59 0.61 19.15 -9.65
C THR A 59 -0.51 18.46 -10.41
N ALA A 60 -1.36 17.75 -9.71
CA ALA A 60 -2.48 17.00 -10.26
C ALA A 60 -3.51 16.71 -9.16
N SER A 61 -4.74 16.35 -9.59
CA SER A 61 -5.72 15.64 -8.78
C SER A 61 -5.72 14.18 -9.21
N VAL A 62 -5.83 13.27 -8.24
CA VAL A 62 -5.78 11.83 -8.45
C VAL A 62 -7.00 11.18 -7.79
N ARG A 63 -7.70 10.33 -8.55
CA ARG A 63 -8.75 9.46 -8.02
C ARG A 63 -8.33 8.00 -8.17
N ILE A 64 -8.67 7.19 -7.17
CA ILE A 64 -8.20 5.80 -7.05
C ILE A 64 -9.41 4.88 -6.94
N PHE A 65 -9.48 3.88 -7.81
CA PHE A 65 -10.60 2.94 -7.85
C PHE A 65 -10.08 1.50 -7.78
N THR A 66 -10.70 0.70 -6.91
CA THR A 66 -10.67 -0.77 -7.05
C THR A 66 -11.69 -1.18 -8.12
N PRO A 67 -11.72 -2.45 -8.56
CA PRO A 67 -12.81 -2.94 -9.41
C PRO A 67 -14.22 -2.77 -8.83
N ALA A 68 -14.35 -2.58 -7.51
CA ALA A 68 -15.63 -2.52 -6.81
C ALA A 68 -16.02 -1.11 -6.35
N VAL A 69 -15.08 -0.31 -5.85
CA VAL A 69 -15.34 0.98 -5.19
C VAL A 69 -14.18 1.96 -5.38
N GLU A 70 -14.48 3.24 -5.27
CA GLU A 70 -13.47 4.28 -5.10
C GLU A 70 -12.87 4.25 -3.69
N LEU A 71 -11.58 4.58 -3.60
CA LEU A 71 -10.83 4.71 -2.35
C LEU A 71 -10.43 6.17 -2.12
N ASP A 72 -10.49 6.62 -0.88
CA ASP A 72 -10.02 7.96 -0.50
C ASP A 72 -8.50 8.09 -0.59
N PHE A 73 -7.79 6.97 -0.42
CA PHE A 73 -6.34 6.87 -0.42
C PHE A 73 -5.88 5.43 -0.62
N ALA A 74 -4.80 5.24 -1.38
CA ALA A 74 -4.09 3.96 -1.47
C ALA A 74 -2.60 4.17 -1.73
N GLY A 75 -1.74 3.39 -1.05
CA GLY A 75 -0.30 3.63 -1.01
C GLY A 75 0.42 3.38 -2.34
N HIS A 76 0.25 2.18 -2.96
CA HIS A 76 0.94 1.88 -4.21
C HIS A 76 0.42 2.73 -5.40
N PRO A 77 -0.89 3.06 -5.50
CA PRO A 77 -1.38 3.99 -6.50
C PRO A 77 -0.74 5.38 -6.40
N THR A 78 -0.58 5.91 -5.18
CA THR A 78 0.07 7.20 -4.92
C THR A 78 1.55 7.17 -5.34
N VAL A 79 2.30 6.09 -5.04
CA VAL A 79 3.68 5.91 -5.52
C VAL A 79 3.73 5.87 -7.04
N GLY A 80 2.88 5.06 -7.69
CA GLY A 80 2.83 4.95 -9.15
C GLY A 80 2.45 6.25 -9.84
N ALA A 81 1.41 6.96 -9.34
CA ALA A 81 1.02 8.27 -9.84
C ALA A 81 2.14 9.30 -9.69
N THR A 82 2.85 9.29 -8.55
CA THR A 82 4.00 10.18 -8.31
C THR A 82 5.12 9.94 -9.34
N VAL A 83 5.43 8.68 -9.65
CA VAL A 83 6.45 8.35 -10.67
C VAL A 83 6.00 8.84 -12.05
N VAL A 84 4.76 8.59 -12.46
CA VAL A 84 4.23 9.08 -13.75
C VAL A 84 4.29 10.60 -13.84
N LEU A 85 3.78 11.30 -12.83
CA LEU A 85 3.77 12.76 -12.79
C LEU A 85 5.18 13.36 -12.75
N GLY A 86 6.09 12.76 -11.98
CA GLY A 86 7.49 13.19 -11.89
C GLY A 86 8.22 13.06 -13.23
N LEU A 87 8.00 11.95 -13.95
CA LEU A 87 8.56 11.75 -15.29
C LEU A 87 8.00 12.75 -16.32
N GLN A 88 6.67 13.00 -16.27
CA GLN A 88 6.00 13.91 -17.20
C GLN A 88 6.37 15.38 -16.96
N ASN A 89 6.39 15.83 -15.71
CA ASN A 89 6.61 17.23 -15.34
C ASN A 89 8.09 17.56 -15.11
N LYS A 90 8.98 16.57 -15.09
CA LYS A 90 10.40 16.72 -14.75
C LYS A 90 10.60 17.43 -13.40
N ALA A 91 9.76 17.10 -12.44
CA ALA A 91 9.72 17.68 -11.10
C ALA A 91 10.08 16.64 -10.06
N SER A 92 10.91 16.99 -9.08
CA SER A 92 11.31 16.12 -7.96
C SER A 92 10.44 16.27 -6.71
N ALA A 93 9.62 17.33 -6.63
CA ALA A 93 8.66 17.52 -5.56
C ALA A 93 7.27 17.78 -6.16
N LEU A 94 6.28 17.06 -5.67
CA LEU A 94 4.93 17.04 -6.22
C LEU A 94 3.89 17.26 -5.12
N ARG A 95 2.81 17.94 -5.47
CA ARG A 95 1.64 18.15 -4.62
C ARG A 95 0.44 17.54 -5.32
N ILE A 96 -0.06 16.43 -4.80
CA ILE A 96 -1.12 15.63 -5.40
C ILE A 96 -2.37 15.74 -4.54
N GLU A 97 -3.49 16.13 -5.15
CA GLU A 97 -4.80 16.14 -4.49
C GLU A 97 -5.41 14.74 -4.58
N GLU A 98 -5.69 14.14 -3.44
CA GLU A 98 -6.47 12.89 -3.31
C GLU A 98 -7.69 13.14 -2.42
N ASN A 99 -8.67 12.24 -2.39
CA ASN A 99 -9.88 12.42 -1.56
C ASN A 99 -9.55 12.54 -0.06
N VAL A 100 -8.46 11.89 0.39
CA VAL A 100 -7.96 12.00 1.79
C VAL A 100 -7.38 13.38 2.09
N GLY A 101 -7.05 14.19 1.07
CA GLY A 101 -6.44 15.49 1.17
C GLY A 101 -5.21 15.67 0.27
N LEU A 102 -4.38 16.65 0.61
CA LEU A 102 -3.18 16.97 -0.15
C LEU A 102 -2.01 16.08 0.25
N ILE A 103 -1.45 15.37 -0.71
CA ILE A 103 -0.27 14.53 -0.56
C ILE A 103 0.97 15.30 -1.05
N THR A 104 1.99 15.38 -0.21
CA THR A 104 3.32 15.86 -0.62
C THR A 104 4.20 14.65 -0.92
N ALA A 105 4.71 14.59 -2.14
CA ALA A 105 5.52 13.47 -2.61
C ALA A 105 6.84 13.96 -3.20
N LEU A 106 7.88 13.14 -3.04
CA LEU A 106 9.20 13.32 -3.65
C LEU A 106 9.38 12.25 -4.73
N PHE A 107 10.05 12.64 -5.81
CA PHE A 107 10.35 11.76 -6.93
C PHE A 107 11.82 11.89 -7.32
N ASP A 108 12.46 10.74 -7.46
CA ASP A 108 13.82 10.59 -7.97
C ASP A 108 13.80 9.72 -9.21
N LYS A 109 14.21 10.30 -10.34
CA LYS A 109 14.24 9.62 -11.62
C LYS A 109 15.37 8.59 -11.66
N THR A 110 15.06 7.35 -12.03
CA THR A 110 16.05 6.30 -12.26
C THR A 110 16.41 6.19 -13.76
N ASP A 111 15.41 6.11 -14.61
CA ASP A 111 15.57 6.11 -16.06
C ASP A 111 14.41 6.79 -16.79
N LYS A 112 14.23 6.56 -18.11
CA LYS A 112 13.16 7.18 -18.90
C LYS A 112 11.76 6.66 -18.54
N ARG A 113 11.66 5.48 -17.94
CA ARG A 113 10.40 4.79 -17.66
C ARG A 113 10.28 4.35 -16.19
N SER A 114 11.20 4.76 -15.31
CA SER A 114 11.19 4.37 -13.91
C SER A 114 11.73 5.44 -12.98
N GLY A 115 11.39 5.32 -11.71
CA GLY A 115 11.89 6.15 -10.64
C GLY A 115 11.48 5.63 -9.27
N ALA A 116 12.06 6.24 -8.25
CA ALA A 116 11.64 6.09 -6.86
C ALA A 116 10.68 7.23 -6.47
N ALA A 117 9.68 6.92 -5.68
CA ALA A 117 8.80 7.92 -5.09
C ALA A 117 8.60 7.66 -3.61
N ARG A 118 8.42 8.74 -2.85
CA ARG A 118 8.07 8.71 -1.44
C ARG A 118 7.09 9.81 -1.14
N PHE A 119 6.05 9.50 -0.39
CA PHE A 119 5.08 10.50 0.08
C PHE A 119 4.97 10.49 1.60
N THR A 120 4.72 11.67 2.17
CA THR A 120 4.41 11.84 3.59
C THR A 120 2.98 11.38 3.84
N LEU A 121 2.77 10.61 4.91
CA LEU A 121 1.44 10.16 5.29
C LEU A 121 0.54 11.37 5.60
N PRO A 122 -0.64 11.47 5.00
CA PRO A 122 -1.58 12.57 5.26
C PRO A 122 -2.14 12.54 6.68
N ARG A 123 -2.15 11.35 7.29
CA ARG A 123 -2.53 11.10 8.68
C ARG A 123 -1.54 10.16 9.32
N LEU A 124 -1.10 10.48 10.53
CA LEU A 124 -0.29 9.57 11.31
C LEU A 124 -1.11 8.34 11.71
N PRO A 125 -0.54 7.14 11.63
CA PRO A 125 -1.24 5.93 12.00
C PRO A 125 -1.51 5.88 13.50
N ALA A 126 -2.71 5.40 13.85
CA ALA A 126 -3.13 5.21 15.22
C ALA A 126 -3.80 3.85 15.39
N LYS A 127 -3.72 3.29 16.59
CA LYS A 127 -4.45 2.10 17.00
C LYS A 127 -5.94 2.42 17.13
N THR A 128 -6.80 1.62 16.53
CA THR A 128 -8.25 1.80 16.54
C THR A 128 -8.97 0.71 17.32
N ALA A 129 -8.39 -0.49 17.43
CA ALA A 129 -8.93 -1.56 18.25
C ALA A 129 -7.87 -2.57 18.71
N GLU A 130 -8.16 -3.23 19.82
CA GLU A 130 -7.39 -4.37 20.31
C GLU A 130 -7.88 -5.67 19.69
N LEU A 131 -6.95 -6.61 19.49
CA LEU A 131 -7.23 -7.97 19.07
C LEU A 131 -6.76 -8.94 20.15
N SER A 132 -7.69 -9.65 20.77
CA SER A 132 -7.43 -10.52 21.93
C SER A 132 -7.65 -12.01 21.66
N ASP A 133 -8.43 -12.37 20.65
CA ASP A 133 -8.71 -13.78 20.33
C ASP A 133 -7.63 -14.40 19.45
N LEU A 134 -6.49 -14.67 20.07
CA LEU A 134 -5.34 -15.29 19.38
C LEU A 134 -5.67 -16.68 18.80
N ALA A 135 -6.56 -17.43 19.44
CA ALA A 135 -6.92 -18.76 18.97
C ALA A 135 -7.70 -18.70 17.64
N ALA A 136 -8.73 -17.84 17.57
CA ALA A 136 -9.48 -17.63 16.33
C ALA A 136 -8.60 -17.06 15.20
N MET A 137 -7.69 -16.13 15.52
CA MET A 137 -6.75 -15.58 14.53
C MET A 137 -5.80 -16.68 14.01
N ALA A 138 -5.22 -17.50 14.87
CA ALA A 138 -4.35 -18.58 14.47
C ALA A 138 -5.08 -19.57 13.57
N GLU A 139 -6.27 -20.02 13.96
CA GLU A 139 -7.10 -20.92 13.16
C GLU A 139 -7.46 -20.32 11.79
N ALA A 140 -7.80 -19.02 11.74
CA ALA A 140 -8.09 -18.33 10.50
C ALA A 140 -6.89 -18.28 9.54
N LEU A 141 -5.67 -18.26 10.07
CA LEU A 141 -4.40 -18.24 9.32
C LEU A 141 -3.85 -19.66 9.05
N GLY A 142 -4.49 -20.72 9.57
CA GLY A 142 -4.00 -22.11 9.48
C GLY A 142 -2.74 -22.34 10.30
N LEU A 143 -2.63 -21.64 11.45
CA LEU A 143 -1.48 -21.65 12.37
C LEU A 143 -1.87 -22.18 13.76
N GLY A 144 -0.88 -22.50 14.56
CA GLY A 144 -1.04 -22.69 16.01
C GLY A 144 -0.94 -21.35 16.75
N PRO A 145 -1.63 -21.18 17.92
CA PRO A 145 -1.56 -19.93 18.69
C PRO A 145 -0.14 -19.51 19.10
N ALA A 146 0.77 -20.46 19.35
CA ALA A 146 2.17 -20.20 19.66
C ALA A 146 3.00 -19.66 18.49
N GLU A 147 2.44 -19.59 17.29
CA GLU A 147 3.08 -19.08 16.09
C GLU A 147 2.72 -17.62 15.81
N LEU A 148 1.75 -17.08 16.55
CA LEU A 148 1.45 -15.66 16.58
C LEU A 148 2.42 -14.93 17.51
N GLY A 149 2.76 -13.69 17.14
CA GLY A 149 3.70 -12.83 17.87
C GLY A 149 5.10 -12.84 17.25
N CYS A 150 5.76 -11.68 17.30
CA CYS A 150 7.13 -11.47 16.86
C CYS A 150 7.78 -10.43 17.81
N GLY A 151 8.75 -10.86 18.60
CA GLY A 151 9.39 -9.96 19.56
C GLY A 151 8.38 -9.24 20.48
N PRO A 152 8.44 -7.90 20.60
CA PRO A 152 7.52 -7.12 21.43
C PRO A 152 6.14 -6.93 20.79
N TYR A 153 5.99 -7.16 19.48
CA TYR A 153 4.79 -6.81 18.72
C TYR A 153 3.58 -7.66 19.11
N ARG A 154 2.41 -7.02 19.18
CA ARG A 154 1.13 -7.65 19.51
C ARG A 154 0.11 -7.36 18.40
N PRO A 155 -0.86 -8.26 18.16
CA PRO A 155 -1.93 -8.00 17.21
C PRO A 155 -2.77 -6.78 17.60
N GLY A 156 -3.21 -6.01 16.60
CA GLY A 156 -4.08 -4.86 16.80
C GLY A 156 -4.68 -4.37 15.48
N VAL A 157 -5.65 -3.49 15.56
CA VAL A 157 -6.20 -2.78 14.40
C VAL A 157 -5.62 -1.37 14.38
N TYR A 158 -5.02 -1.00 13.27
CA TYR A 158 -4.39 0.32 13.08
C TYR A 158 -4.88 0.96 11.79
N SER A 159 -4.88 2.29 11.75
CA SER A 159 -5.30 3.07 10.60
C SER A 159 -4.42 4.29 10.39
N ALA A 160 -4.01 4.52 9.14
CA ALA A 160 -3.46 5.79 8.64
C ALA A 160 -4.43 6.45 7.62
N GLY A 161 -5.74 6.16 7.74
CA GLY A 161 -6.81 6.50 6.82
C GLY A 161 -7.65 5.29 6.45
N THR A 162 -7.03 4.15 6.19
CA THR A 162 -7.68 2.83 6.03
C THR A 162 -7.23 1.92 7.16
N GLU A 163 -8.17 1.18 7.74
CA GLU A 163 -7.90 0.24 8.84
C GLU A 163 -7.38 -1.10 8.35
N PHE A 164 -6.47 -1.69 9.13
CA PHE A 164 -5.95 -3.05 8.91
C PHE A 164 -5.80 -3.80 10.23
N HIS A 165 -6.14 -5.08 10.23
CA HIS A 165 -5.68 -5.99 11.27
C HIS A 165 -4.20 -6.24 11.05
N LEU A 166 -3.35 -5.85 11.98
CA LEU A 166 -1.92 -6.14 11.95
C LEU A 166 -1.64 -7.34 12.85
N VAL A 167 -1.14 -8.42 12.27
CA VAL A 167 -0.92 -9.68 12.98
C VAL A 167 0.55 -10.07 12.87
N PRO A 168 1.34 -9.92 13.94
CA PRO A 168 2.71 -10.41 13.96
C PRO A 168 2.74 -11.94 14.03
N VAL A 169 3.65 -12.58 13.28
CA VAL A 169 3.94 -14.00 13.33
C VAL A 169 5.42 -14.24 13.61
N ARG A 170 5.74 -15.37 14.21
CA ARG A 170 7.03 -15.69 14.82
C ARG A 170 8.23 -15.52 13.89
N ASP A 171 8.12 -15.97 12.63
CA ASP A 171 9.22 -15.96 11.68
C ASP A 171 8.73 -16.05 10.22
N ALA A 172 9.66 -15.87 9.27
CA ALA A 172 9.37 -15.93 7.84
C ALA A 172 8.91 -17.31 7.36
N GLY A 173 9.30 -18.39 8.04
CA GLY A 173 8.82 -19.75 7.75
C GLY A 173 7.34 -19.91 8.09
N VAL A 174 6.89 -19.34 9.21
CA VAL A 174 5.47 -19.25 9.58
C VAL A 174 4.71 -18.41 8.57
N LEU A 175 5.23 -17.22 8.22
CA LEU A 175 4.60 -16.30 7.26
C LEU A 175 4.33 -16.99 5.91
N ARG A 176 5.33 -17.72 5.38
CA ARG A 176 5.21 -18.41 4.07
C ARG A 176 4.13 -19.46 4.03
N ARG A 177 3.89 -20.20 5.12
CA ARG A 177 2.95 -21.33 5.12
C ARG A 177 1.51 -20.95 5.48
N ILE A 178 1.21 -19.66 5.72
CA ILE A 178 -0.15 -19.18 6.01
C ILE A 178 -1.11 -19.65 4.91
N LYS A 179 -2.21 -20.23 5.35
CA LYS A 179 -3.34 -20.64 4.50
C LYS A 179 -4.62 -20.12 5.11
N ARG A 180 -5.29 -19.23 4.38
CA ARG A 180 -6.56 -18.65 4.84
C ARG A 180 -7.64 -19.69 5.02
N ASN A 181 -8.25 -19.74 6.22
CA ASN A 181 -9.47 -20.52 6.49
C ASN A 181 -10.69 -19.60 6.30
N PRO A 182 -11.43 -19.68 5.17
CA PRO A 182 -12.53 -18.77 4.87
C PRO A 182 -13.72 -18.91 5.82
N MET A 183 -13.86 -20.04 6.51
CA MET A 183 -14.97 -20.27 7.45
C MET A 183 -14.79 -19.53 8.76
N VAL A 184 -13.54 -19.40 9.23
CA VAL A 184 -13.21 -18.73 10.50
C VAL A 184 -12.83 -17.26 10.29
N TRP A 185 -12.36 -16.91 9.08
CA TRP A 185 -11.86 -15.58 8.76
C TRP A 185 -12.79 -14.42 9.17
N PRO A 186 -14.11 -14.42 8.87
CA PRO A 186 -15.01 -13.32 9.24
C PRO A 186 -15.22 -13.17 10.75
N VAL A 187 -15.05 -14.25 11.51
CA VAL A 187 -15.19 -14.25 12.98
C VAL A 187 -13.92 -13.69 13.62
N ALA A 188 -12.75 -14.15 13.15
CA ALA A 188 -11.45 -13.73 13.66
C ALA A 188 -11.13 -12.27 13.30
N PHE A 189 -11.51 -11.83 12.09
CA PHE A 189 -11.16 -10.53 11.52
C PHE A 189 -12.41 -9.72 11.16
N ARG A 190 -13.15 -9.27 12.17
CA ARG A 190 -14.47 -8.59 12.00
C ARG A 190 -14.38 -7.10 11.69
N TYR A 191 -13.20 -6.47 11.85
CA TYR A 191 -12.97 -5.07 11.52
C TYR A 191 -12.45 -4.90 10.09
N SER A 192 -12.26 -3.66 9.65
CA SER A 192 -11.43 -3.32 8.47
C SER A 192 -11.83 -4.04 7.18
N ARG A 193 -13.12 -4.35 6.97
CA ARG A 193 -13.58 -5.19 5.86
C ARG A 193 -12.76 -6.48 5.72
N GLN A 194 -12.35 -7.06 6.86
CA GLN A 194 -11.55 -8.29 6.93
C GLN A 194 -10.16 -8.20 6.25
N SER A 195 -9.61 -6.98 6.17
CA SER A 195 -8.27 -6.73 5.65
C SER A 195 -7.23 -7.06 6.72
N VAL A 196 -6.36 -8.02 6.44
CA VAL A 196 -5.38 -8.54 7.41
C VAL A 196 -3.99 -8.47 6.83
N TYR A 197 -3.10 -7.77 7.52
CA TYR A 197 -1.69 -7.64 7.23
C TYR A 197 -0.88 -8.45 8.23
N ILE A 198 -0.36 -9.57 7.77
CA ILE A 198 0.44 -10.45 8.60
C ILE A 198 1.91 -10.14 8.34
N PHE A 199 2.68 -9.95 9.40
CA PHE A 199 4.07 -9.54 9.26
C PHE A 199 5.00 -10.24 10.27
N THR A 200 6.29 -10.24 9.96
CA THR A 200 7.36 -10.67 10.87
C THR A 200 8.60 -9.80 10.67
N ALA A 201 9.40 -9.64 11.71
CA ALA A 201 10.74 -9.09 11.57
C ALA A 201 11.68 -10.10 10.88
N THR A 202 12.65 -9.60 10.11
CA THR A 202 13.61 -10.42 9.35
C THR A 202 15.05 -10.01 9.67
N PRO A 203 15.51 -10.11 10.95
CA PRO A 203 16.82 -9.64 11.37
C PRO A 203 17.99 -10.38 10.68
N GLU A 204 17.71 -11.54 10.10
CA GLU A 204 18.69 -12.35 9.38
C GLU A 204 18.89 -11.86 7.92
N GLU A 205 18.02 -10.96 7.43
CA GLU A 205 18.07 -10.45 6.06
C GLU A 205 18.69 -9.05 6.05
N PRO A 206 19.90 -8.86 5.49
CA PRO A 206 20.63 -7.58 5.61
C PRO A 206 19.95 -6.39 4.91
N ASP A 207 19.07 -6.67 3.93
CA ASP A 207 18.42 -5.65 3.10
C ASP A 207 16.93 -5.44 3.44
N ASN A 208 16.40 -6.16 4.43
CA ASN A 208 14.99 -6.07 4.82
C ASN A 208 14.84 -6.18 6.33
N ASP A 209 14.02 -5.31 6.90
CA ASP A 209 13.71 -5.32 8.32
C ASP A 209 12.48 -6.18 8.63
N PHE A 210 11.54 -6.23 7.67
CA PHE A 210 10.27 -6.94 7.82
C PHE A 210 9.87 -7.68 6.55
N ALA A 211 9.06 -8.71 6.74
CA ALA A 211 8.33 -9.38 5.67
C ALA A 211 6.84 -9.40 5.98
N ALA A 212 5.99 -9.30 4.96
CA ALA A 212 4.55 -9.31 5.14
C ALA A 212 3.79 -10.03 4.02
N ARG A 213 2.55 -10.42 4.35
CA ARG A 213 1.51 -10.86 3.40
C ARG A 213 0.21 -10.14 3.72
N MET A 214 -0.56 -9.80 2.69
CA MET A 214 -1.82 -9.09 2.80
C MET A 214 -2.97 -9.89 2.22
N PHE A 215 -4.05 -10.03 2.99
CA PHE A 215 -5.28 -10.67 2.52
C PHE A 215 -6.48 -9.74 2.79
N ALA A 216 -7.33 -9.53 1.78
CA ALA A 216 -8.49 -8.64 1.87
C ALA A 216 -9.74 -9.21 1.17
N PRO A 217 -10.27 -10.34 1.63
CA PRO A 217 -11.43 -10.98 0.98
C PRO A 217 -12.68 -10.11 1.02
N GLY A 218 -12.85 -9.26 2.02
CA GLY A 218 -13.96 -8.31 2.12
C GLY A 218 -13.91 -7.17 1.08
N LEU A 219 -12.78 -7.01 0.40
CA LEU A 219 -12.61 -6.11 -0.75
C LEU A 219 -12.61 -6.85 -2.09
N GLY A 220 -12.89 -8.16 -2.10
CA GLY A 220 -12.81 -9.00 -3.30
C GLY A 220 -11.37 -9.40 -3.68
N LEU A 221 -10.37 -9.04 -2.86
CA LEU A 221 -8.97 -9.37 -3.09
C LEU A 221 -8.59 -10.66 -2.33
N GLY A 222 -8.01 -11.62 -3.03
CA GLY A 222 -7.50 -12.84 -2.40
C GLY A 222 -6.26 -12.54 -1.56
N GLU A 223 -5.16 -12.26 -2.21
CA GLU A 223 -3.91 -11.75 -1.63
C GLU A 223 -3.44 -10.58 -2.48
N ASP A 224 -2.84 -9.55 -1.86
CA ASP A 224 -2.31 -8.37 -2.55
C ASP A 224 -0.76 -8.38 -2.46
N PRO A 225 -0.04 -8.16 -3.57
CA PRO A 225 1.41 -8.29 -3.59
C PRO A 225 2.17 -7.14 -2.92
N GLY A 226 1.56 -5.94 -2.79
CA GLY A 226 2.27 -4.78 -2.23
C GLY A 226 1.33 -3.70 -1.71
N THR A 227 1.12 -3.66 -0.39
CA THR A 227 0.07 -2.85 0.24
C THR A 227 0.65 -1.68 1.03
N GLY A 228 0.90 -0.57 0.35
CA GLY A 228 1.47 0.63 0.99
C GLY A 228 0.59 1.22 2.10
N ALA A 229 -0.75 1.12 1.98
CA ALA A 229 -1.67 1.59 3.03
C ALA A 229 -1.56 0.74 4.32
N ALA A 230 -1.36 -0.58 4.19
CA ALA A 230 -1.13 -1.45 5.36
C ALA A 230 0.27 -1.23 5.96
N ALA A 231 1.29 -1.01 5.11
CA ALA A 231 2.62 -0.61 5.57
C ALA A 231 2.58 0.73 6.33
N SER A 232 1.71 1.68 5.90
CA SER A 232 1.47 2.93 6.62
C SER A 232 0.88 2.68 8.02
N ALA A 233 -0.10 1.79 8.14
CA ALA A 233 -0.66 1.39 9.43
C ALA A 233 0.36 0.68 10.31
N LEU A 234 1.25 -0.15 9.72
CA LEU A 234 2.32 -0.85 10.42
C LEU A 234 3.29 0.11 11.10
N ILE A 235 3.59 1.28 10.52
CA ILE A 235 4.40 2.32 11.16
C ILE A 235 3.85 2.65 12.56
N GLY A 236 2.53 2.71 12.75
CA GLY A 236 1.91 2.99 14.04
C GLY A 236 2.16 1.89 15.07
N LEU A 237 2.03 0.63 14.66
CA LEU A 237 2.34 -0.51 15.53
C LEU A 237 3.84 -0.53 15.89
N LEU A 238 4.72 -0.30 14.92
CA LEU A 238 6.15 -0.26 15.15
C LEU A 238 6.52 0.89 16.12
N ALA A 239 5.92 2.07 15.94
CA ALA A 239 6.16 3.21 16.84
C ALA A 239 5.69 2.96 18.28
N GLU A 240 4.64 2.13 18.48
CA GLU A 240 4.11 1.76 19.79
C GLU A 240 5.00 0.72 20.52
N TYR A 241 5.45 -0.30 19.78
CA TYR A 241 6.08 -1.47 20.40
C TYR A 241 7.60 -1.57 20.22
N ALA A 242 8.17 -0.97 19.17
CA ALA A 242 9.60 -1.02 18.96
C ALA A 242 10.32 0.07 19.77
N ASP A 243 11.46 -0.28 20.32
CA ASP A 243 12.33 0.65 21.06
C ASP A 243 13.17 1.50 20.10
N PHE A 244 12.49 2.26 19.23
CA PHE A 244 13.17 3.25 18.41
C PHE A 244 13.50 4.48 19.25
N ALA A 245 14.77 4.87 19.23
CA ALA A 245 15.20 6.16 19.80
C ALA A 245 14.49 7.33 19.10
N ASP A 246 14.45 8.49 19.75
CA ASP A 246 14.04 9.72 19.09
C ASP A 246 14.93 10.01 17.89
N GLY A 247 14.32 10.53 16.83
CA GLY A 247 14.93 10.73 15.53
C GLY A 247 14.22 9.93 14.43
N GLN A 248 14.87 9.82 13.31
CA GLN A 248 14.35 9.12 12.13
C GLN A 248 14.83 7.69 12.08
N ALA A 249 13.93 6.78 11.73
CA ALA A 249 14.24 5.41 11.34
C ALA A 249 13.73 5.15 9.92
N ASP A 250 14.58 4.57 9.08
CA ASP A 250 14.28 4.12 7.73
C ASP A 250 14.26 2.59 7.73
N LEU A 251 13.16 2.01 7.28
CA LEU A 251 12.90 0.58 7.33
C LEU A 251 12.51 0.06 5.95
N VAL A 252 12.79 -1.19 5.70
CA VAL A 252 12.43 -1.89 4.48
C VAL A 252 11.55 -3.08 4.77
N LEU A 253 10.45 -3.15 4.04
CA LEU A 253 9.47 -4.23 4.12
C LEU A 253 9.39 -4.93 2.77
N ARG A 254 9.53 -6.27 2.77
CA ARG A 254 9.25 -7.10 1.60
C ARG A 254 7.85 -7.70 1.69
N GLN A 255 7.16 -7.78 0.54
CA GLN A 255 5.83 -8.38 0.39
C GLN A 255 5.71 -9.05 -0.98
N GLY A 256 4.74 -9.95 -1.16
CA GLY A 256 4.39 -10.53 -2.47
C GLY A 256 5.31 -11.63 -3.00
N HIS A 257 6.29 -12.07 -2.22
CA HIS A 257 7.20 -13.15 -2.61
C HIS A 257 6.47 -14.45 -2.88
N GLU A 258 5.48 -14.78 -2.06
CA GLU A 258 4.64 -15.98 -2.16
C GLU A 258 3.73 -15.96 -3.38
N MET A 259 3.49 -14.78 -3.95
CA MET A 259 2.73 -14.56 -5.18
C MET A 259 3.62 -14.53 -6.44
N GLY A 260 4.95 -14.65 -6.30
CA GLY A 260 5.90 -14.46 -7.40
C GLY A 260 5.99 -13.00 -7.88
N ARG A 261 5.46 -12.05 -7.10
CA ARG A 261 5.43 -10.61 -7.37
C ARG A 261 6.14 -9.84 -6.26
N PRO A 262 7.46 -10.03 -6.06
CA PRO A 262 8.19 -9.40 -4.97
C PRO A 262 8.09 -7.87 -5.02
N CYS A 263 7.70 -7.30 -3.90
CA CYS A 263 7.62 -5.88 -3.62
C CYS A 263 8.64 -5.50 -2.56
N ARG A 264 9.25 -4.32 -2.70
CA ARG A 264 10.10 -3.66 -1.72
C ARG A 264 9.50 -2.31 -1.37
N ILE A 265 8.96 -2.20 -0.17
CA ILE A 265 8.31 -0.99 0.36
C ILE A 265 9.28 -0.33 1.34
N THR A 266 9.58 0.95 1.16
CA THR A 266 10.33 1.73 2.14
C THR A 266 9.37 2.42 3.08
N MET A 267 9.64 2.31 4.37
CA MET A 267 8.90 2.96 5.44
C MET A 267 9.85 3.91 6.17
N GLN A 268 9.40 5.12 6.45
CA GLN A 268 10.13 6.06 7.27
C GLN A 268 9.24 6.49 8.42
N LEU A 269 9.79 6.51 9.62
CA LEU A 269 9.14 7.04 10.80
C LEU A 269 10.07 7.98 11.55
N ARG A 270 9.50 8.96 12.26
CA ARG A 270 10.25 9.85 13.16
C ARG A 270 9.51 9.97 14.48
N LYS A 271 10.27 9.82 15.55
CA LYS A 271 9.79 10.03 16.93
C LYS A 271 10.46 11.26 17.53
N GLU A 272 9.71 12.00 18.34
CA GLU A 272 10.20 13.12 19.15
C GLU A 272 9.53 13.02 20.53
N GLY A 273 10.34 12.94 21.58
CA GLY A 273 9.84 12.71 22.95
C GLY A 273 9.08 11.40 23.09
N GLY A 274 9.48 10.36 22.37
CA GLY A 274 8.82 9.06 22.36
C GLY A 274 7.53 8.98 21.52
N VAL A 275 7.09 10.10 20.92
CA VAL A 275 5.85 10.16 20.14
C VAL A 275 6.15 10.15 18.65
N LEU A 276 5.35 9.43 17.85
CA LEU A 276 5.43 9.46 16.39
C LEU A 276 4.98 10.82 15.87
N THR A 277 5.88 11.53 15.17
CA THR A 277 5.62 12.87 14.62
C THR A 277 5.61 12.89 13.08
N HIS A 278 6.17 11.86 12.43
CA HIS A 278 6.21 11.77 10.98
C HIS A 278 6.18 10.31 10.52
N GLY A 279 5.54 10.07 9.40
CA GLY A 279 5.56 8.80 8.69
C GLY A 279 5.58 9.03 7.18
N ALA A 280 6.30 8.20 6.45
CA ALA A 280 6.32 8.21 4.99
C ALA A 280 6.43 6.80 4.42
N ILE A 281 5.86 6.61 3.24
CA ILE A 281 5.94 5.38 2.45
C ILE A 281 6.55 5.69 1.10
N GLY A 282 7.37 4.77 0.59
CA GLY A 282 7.97 4.92 -0.71
C GLY A 282 8.32 3.58 -1.35
N GLY A 283 8.83 3.68 -2.56
CA GLY A 283 9.32 2.55 -3.34
C GLY A 283 9.57 2.95 -4.79
N HIS A 284 10.08 2.01 -5.56
CA HIS A 284 10.28 2.20 -7.00
C HIS A 284 9.00 1.87 -7.77
N ALA A 285 8.85 2.45 -8.96
CA ALA A 285 7.89 1.99 -9.95
C ALA A 285 8.50 2.05 -11.35
N VAL A 286 8.08 1.09 -12.19
CA VAL A 286 8.53 0.99 -13.57
C VAL A 286 7.34 0.89 -14.52
N ILE A 287 7.32 1.70 -15.58
CA ILE A 287 6.31 1.65 -16.64
C ILE A 287 6.63 0.47 -17.57
N ILE A 288 5.71 -0.49 -17.64
CA ILE A 288 5.86 -1.72 -18.43
C ILE A 288 5.10 -1.69 -19.75
N GLY A 289 4.05 -0.88 -19.84
CA GLY A 289 3.17 -0.79 -21.02
C GLY A 289 2.49 0.56 -21.14
N GLU A 290 1.92 0.81 -22.30
CA GLU A 290 1.08 1.97 -22.58
C GLU A 290 0.06 1.62 -23.64
N GLY A 291 -1.08 2.30 -23.63
CA GLY A 291 -2.14 2.10 -24.60
C GLY A 291 -3.14 3.25 -24.63
N VAL A 292 -4.17 3.08 -25.42
CA VAL A 292 -5.28 4.03 -25.58
C VAL A 292 -6.57 3.30 -25.31
N LEU A 293 -7.37 3.82 -24.37
CA LEU A 293 -8.78 3.46 -24.24
C LEU A 293 -9.57 4.24 -25.28
N ASP A 294 -10.31 3.56 -26.12
CA ASP A 294 -11.24 4.16 -27.09
C ASP A 294 -12.65 3.96 -26.55
N LEU A 295 -13.27 5.05 -26.12
CA LEU A 295 -14.59 5.08 -25.50
C LEU A 295 -15.63 5.73 -26.44
N ASP A 296 -15.29 5.89 -27.71
CA ASP A 296 -16.25 6.35 -28.72
C ASP A 296 -17.22 5.22 -29.06
N ASP A 297 -18.53 5.56 -29.19
CA ASP A 297 -19.58 4.66 -29.63
C ASP A 297 -19.46 4.30 -31.14
#